data_09cbaacbb3864d0fc2199fbd2b024c92
#
_entry.id   09cbaacbb3864d0fc2199fbd2b024c92
#
_cell.length_a   1.000
_cell.length_b   1.000
_cell.length_c   1.000
_cell.angle_alpha   90.00
_cell.angle_beta   90.00
_cell.angle_gamma   90.00
#
_symmetry.space_group_name_H-M   'P 1'
#
loop_
_entity.id
_entity.type
_entity.pdbx_description
1 polymer ?
#
loop_
_entity_poly.entity_id
_entity_poly.type
_entity_poly.pdbx_seq_one_letter_code
_entity_poly.pdbx_strand_id
1 'polypeptide(L)'
;METTIWQEYQNENVTVLGLINTSDQSLINNFVAENSITFPILFDPGSSGGVQGGDTYDDYYMPNDGSPYPRDFIVDQEGILQYANNEIDTEWMMYVLNELIGDSSEGIAGDVNHDSLINILDVIQTVNIILGTNATPTDYELWAADMNQDGNIDILDVVLIVNTIFG
;
A
#
# COMPACT_ATOMS: atom_id res chain seq x y z
N MET A 1 0.36 0.73 12.17
CA MET A 1 -0.18 -0.53 11.64
C MET A 1 -1.68 -0.65 11.91
N GLU A 2 -2.16 -0.66 13.15
CA GLU A 2 -3.59 -0.80 13.49
C GLU A 2 -4.49 0.24 12.80
N THR A 3 -4.26 1.52 13.05
CA THR A 3 -5.11 2.59 12.52
C THR A 3 -4.83 2.95 11.05
N THR A 4 -3.60 2.75 10.60
CA THR A 4 -3.17 3.22 9.28
C THR A 4 -3.29 2.16 8.20
N ILE A 5 -3.15 0.88 8.54
CA ILE A 5 -3.27 -0.21 7.58
C ILE A 5 -4.50 -1.06 7.86
N TRP A 6 -4.58 -1.69 9.05
CA TRP A 6 -5.67 -2.61 9.31
C TRP A 6 -7.06 -1.99 9.22
N GLN A 7 -7.28 -0.83 9.87
CA GLN A 7 -8.58 -0.17 9.83
C GLN A 7 -8.90 0.44 8.46
N GLU A 8 -7.90 0.88 7.73
CA GLU A 8 -8.06 1.41 6.39
C GLU A 8 -8.47 0.32 5.39
N TYR A 9 -7.78 -0.81 5.44
CA TYR A 9 -7.96 -1.89 4.45
C TYR A 9 -8.84 -3.04 4.95
N GLN A 10 -9.48 -2.95 6.12
CA GLN A 10 -10.28 -4.06 6.67
C GLN A 10 -11.49 -4.49 5.82
N ASN A 11 -11.98 -3.64 4.93
CA ASN A 11 -13.06 -3.92 4.00
C ASN A 11 -12.56 -4.25 2.58
N GLU A 12 -11.25 -4.20 2.40
CA GLU A 12 -10.58 -4.56 1.16
C GLU A 12 -10.11 -6.02 1.22
N ASN A 13 -9.57 -6.51 0.12
CA ASN A 13 -9.05 -7.89 0.04
C ASN A 13 -7.65 -8.01 0.68
N VAL A 14 -7.48 -7.40 1.86
CA VAL A 14 -6.23 -7.36 2.64
C VAL A 14 -6.42 -8.04 3.98
N THR A 15 -5.48 -8.88 4.36
CA THR A 15 -5.41 -9.47 5.70
C THR A 15 -4.12 -9.06 6.37
N VAL A 16 -4.22 -8.39 7.52
CA VAL A 16 -3.07 -8.07 8.35
C VAL A 16 -2.88 -9.17 9.39
N LEU A 17 -1.66 -9.67 9.51
CA LEU A 17 -1.27 -10.66 10.50
C LEU A 17 -0.04 -10.15 11.27
N GLY A 18 -0.11 -10.14 12.58
CA GLY A 18 1.06 -9.91 13.42
C GLY A 18 1.67 -11.23 13.86
N LEU A 19 3.00 -11.32 13.85
CA LEU A 19 3.72 -12.47 14.38
C LEU A 19 4.53 -12.02 15.59
N ILE A 20 4.35 -12.69 16.72
CA ILE A 20 5.09 -12.41 17.95
C ILE A 20 5.93 -13.61 18.34
N ASN A 21 7.23 -13.39 18.44
CA ASN A 21 8.18 -14.38 18.89
C ASN A 21 8.26 -14.38 20.42
N THR A 22 7.33 -15.05 21.06
CA THR A 22 7.36 -15.32 22.51
C THR A 22 6.53 -16.55 22.85
N SER A 23 6.91 -17.25 23.90
CA SER A 23 6.12 -18.35 24.46
C SER A 23 5.17 -17.92 25.59
N ASP A 24 5.13 -16.64 25.93
CA ASP A 24 4.31 -16.12 27.00
C ASP A 24 3.02 -15.49 26.47
N GLN A 25 1.92 -16.23 26.55
CA GLN A 25 0.60 -15.77 26.13
C GLN A 25 0.14 -14.52 26.89
N SER A 26 0.58 -14.35 28.14
CA SER A 26 0.20 -13.18 28.94
C SER A 26 0.83 -11.90 28.41
N LEU A 27 2.07 -11.98 27.92
CA LEU A 27 2.74 -10.85 27.27
C LEU A 27 2.01 -10.45 25.99
N ILE A 28 1.59 -11.43 25.18
CA ILE A 28 0.82 -11.17 23.96
C ILE A 28 -0.51 -10.47 24.29
N ASN A 29 -1.27 -11.01 25.24
CA ASN A 29 -2.57 -10.45 25.64
C ASN A 29 -2.43 -9.02 26.17
N ASN A 30 -1.41 -8.75 26.97
CA ASN A 30 -1.13 -7.41 27.48
C ASN A 30 -0.75 -6.45 26.34
N PHE A 31 0.14 -6.86 25.45
CA PHE A 31 0.56 -6.05 24.32
C PHE A 31 -0.61 -5.70 23.38
N VAL A 32 -1.46 -6.67 23.08
CA VAL A 32 -2.68 -6.47 22.28
C VAL A 32 -3.63 -5.47 22.96
N ALA A 33 -3.86 -5.63 24.27
CA ALA A 33 -4.75 -4.75 25.02
C ALA A 33 -4.19 -3.33 25.15
N GLU A 34 -2.92 -3.18 25.49
CA GLU A 34 -2.26 -1.88 25.67
C GLU A 34 -2.18 -1.07 24.38
N ASN A 35 -2.05 -1.76 23.22
CA ASN A 35 -1.96 -1.12 21.92
C ASN A 35 -3.28 -1.12 21.13
N SER A 36 -4.37 -1.62 21.73
CA SER A 36 -5.70 -1.70 21.11
C SER A 36 -5.68 -2.40 19.74
N ILE A 37 -4.89 -3.46 19.61
CA ILE A 37 -4.73 -4.22 18.36
C ILE A 37 -5.97 -5.08 18.13
N THR A 38 -6.55 -5.01 16.93
CA THR A 38 -7.74 -5.77 16.54
C THR A 38 -7.49 -6.76 15.40
N PHE A 39 -6.35 -6.66 14.70
CA PHE A 39 -5.95 -7.67 13.72
C PHE A 39 -5.40 -8.94 14.39
N PRO A 40 -5.47 -10.09 13.73
CA PRO A 40 -4.99 -11.36 14.28
C PRO A 40 -3.50 -11.32 14.62
N ILE A 41 -3.16 -11.80 15.82
CA ILE A 41 -1.78 -12.00 16.24
C ILE A 41 -1.50 -13.50 16.27
N LEU A 42 -0.52 -13.92 15.51
CA LEU A 42 -0.01 -15.28 15.46
C LEU A 42 1.19 -15.44 16.39
N PHE A 43 1.34 -16.64 16.85
CA PHE A 43 2.32 -17.02 17.83
C PHE A 43 3.42 -17.85 17.18
N ASP A 44 4.63 -17.35 17.21
CA ASP A 44 5.82 -18.02 16.71
C ASP A 44 6.82 -18.23 17.87
N PRO A 45 6.74 -19.37 18.61
CA PRO A 45 7.37 -19.54 19.92
C PRO A 45 8.90 -19.65 19.89
N GLY A 46 9.50 -19.53 18.74
CA GLY A 46 10.94 -19.68 18.57
C GLY A 46 11.35 -21.12 18.28
N SER A 47 12.36 -21.27 17.44
CA SER A 47 12.98 -22.56 17.17
C SER A 47 13.76 -23.09 18.37
N SER A 48 13.87 -24.40 18.48
CA SER A 48 14.51 -25.10 19.61
C SER A 48 16.01 -24.81 19.81
N GLY A 49 16.62 -23.98 18.99
CA GLY A 49 18.04 -23.63 19.05
C GLY A 49 18.34 -22.14 19.09
N GLY A 50 17.32 -21.28 19.11
CA GLY A 50 17.48 -19.88 18.81
C GLY A 50 17.42 -18.90 19.97
N VAL A 51 18.21 -17.91 19.85
CA VAL A 51 18.25 -16.73 20.72
C VAL A 51 17.22 -15.69 20.28
N GLN A 52 16.82 -15.71 19.01
CA GLN A 52 15.84 -14.81 18.39
C GLN A 52 15.26 -15.50 17.17
N GLY A 53 13.95 -15.42 17.01
CA GLY A 53 13.25 -15.98 15.87
C GLY A 53 12.50 -17.27 16.18
N GLY A 54 11.58 -17.61 15.33
CA GLY A 54 10.85 -18.86 15.27
C GLY A 54 10.95 -19.45 13.87
N ASP A 55 10.19 -20.48 13.60
CA ASP A 55 10.19 -21.13 12.28
C ASP A 55 9.77 -20.14 11.18
N THR A 56 8.77 -19.30 11.46
CA THR A 56 8.34 -18.26 10.51
C THR A 56 9.39 -17.16 10.35
N TYR A 57 10.06 -16.77 11.42
CA TYR A 57 11.16 -15.81 11.34
C TYR A 57 12.29 -16.29 10.42
N ASP A 58 12.65 -17.57 10.51
CA ASP A 58 13.70 -18.15 9.70
C ASP A 58 13.33 -18.19 8.21
N ASP A 59 12.06 -18.46 7.90
CA ASP A 59 11.53 -18.44 6.52
C ASP A 59 11.54 -17.03 5.90
N TYR A 60 11.34 -16.00 6.72
CA TYR A 60 11.36 -14.60 6.30
C TYR A 60 12.65 -13.87 6.68
N TYR A 61 13.76 -14.59 6.74
CA TYR A 61 15.05 -14.03 7.09
C TYR A 61 15.56 -13.05 6.03
N MET A 62 15.96 -11.85 6.46
CA MET A 62 16.57 -10.82 5.61
C MET A 62 18.07 -10.75 5.90
N PRO A 63 18.94 -11.22 5.01
CA PRO A 63 20.38 -11.23 5.27
C PRO A 63 20.94 -9.79 5.29
N ASN A 64 21.88 -9.53 6.22
CA ASN A 64 22.60 -8.27 6.39
C ASN A 64 21.74 -7.07 6.82
N ASP A 65 20.56 -7.28 7.36
CA ASP A 65 19.70 -6.17 7.80
C ASP A 65 20.13 -5.56 9.14
N GLY A 66 20.95 -6.20 9.91
CA GLY A 66 21.49 -5.69 11.18
C GLY A 66 20.47 -5.52 12.32
N SER A 67 19.19 -5.53 12.02
CA SER A 67 18.09 -5.44 12.98
C SER A 67 17.17 -6.65 12.85
N PRO A 68 16.92 -7.43 13.91
CA PRO A 68 15.99 -8.54 13.85
C PRO A 68 14.52 -8.11 13.83
N TYR A 69 14.22 -6.88 14.28
CA TYR A 69 12.85 -6.35 14.40
C TYR A 69 12.83 -4.81 14.27
N PRO A 70 11.72 -4.22 13.78
CA PRO A 70 10.57 -4.89 13.18
C PRO A 70 10.90 -5.47 11.81
N ARG A 71 10.02 -6.32 11.30
CA ARG A 71 10.05 -6.79 9.91
C ARG A 71 8.65 -6.77 9.37
N ASP A 72 8.47 -6.05 8.28
CA ASP A 72 7.19 -5.91 7.61
C ASP A 72 7.29 -6.53 6.22
N PHE A 73 6.30 -7.35 5.88
CA PHE A 73 6.20 -8.04 4.60
C PHE A 73 4.82 -7.87 4.01
N ILE A 74 4.75 -7.74 2.69
CA ILE A 74 3.50 -7.85 1.94
C ILE A 74 3.67 -9.01 0.95
N VAL A 75 2.70 -9.91 0.98
CA VAL A 75 2.63 -11.08 0.11
C VAL A 75 1.33 -10.98 -0.68
N ASP A 76 1.40 -11.16 -1.99
CA ASP A 76 0.23 -11.12 -2.85
C ASP A 76 -0.60 -12.40 -2.76
N GLN A 77 -1.69 -12.45 -3.52
CA GLN A 77 -2.63 -13.59 -3.54
C GLN A 77 -2.03 -14.86 -4.15
N GLU A 78 -0.97 -14.73 -4.94
CA GLU A 78 -0.20 -15.82 -5.54
C GLU A 78 0.87 -16.36 -4.58
N GLY A 79 1.07 -15.71 -3.41
CA GLY A 79 2.07 -16.07 -2.43
C GLY A 79 3.45 -15.48 -2.75
N ILE A 80 3.53 -14.47 -3.61
CA ILE A 80 4.79 -13.82 -3.98
C ILE A 80 5.04 -12.63 -3.05
N LEU A 81 6.27 -12.51 -2.56
CA LEU A 81 6.71 -11.41 -1.72
C LEU A 81 6.85 -10.13 -2.56
N GLN A 82 6.04 -9.12 -2.26
CA GLN A 82 6.00 -7.83 -2.95
C GLN A 82 6.70 -6.71 -2.18
N TYR A 83 6.79 -6.85 -0.86
CA TYR A 83 7.47 -5.89 0.00
C TYR A 83 8.15 -6.58 1.16
N ALA A 84 9.34 -6.14 1.49
CA ALA A 84 10.08 -6.56 2.67
C ALA A 84 10.91 -5.40 3.23
N ASN A 85 10.76 -5.09 4.50
CA ASN A 85 11.53 -4.03 5.17
C ASN A 85 11.81 -4.41 6.63
N ASN A 86 12.93 -3.92 7.15
CA ASN A 86 13.33 -4.02 8.55
C ASN A 86 13.11 -2.71 9.33
N GLU A 87 12.51 -1.71 8.69
CA GLU A 87 12.09 -0.45 9.28
C GLU A 87 10.60 -0.23 8.97
N ILE A 88 9.90 0.49 9.84
CA ILE A 88 8.49 0.82 9.60
C ILE A 88 8.41 1.94 8.57
N ASP A 89 8.02 1.59 7.35
CA ASP A 89 7.72 2.52 6.28
C ASP A 89 6.26 2.35 5.84
N THR A 90 5.38 2.94 6.62
CA THR A 90 3.93 2.81 6.40
C THR A 90 3.49 3.41 5.08
N GLU A 91 4.12 4.50 4.64
CA GLU A 91 3.77 5.20 3.40
C GLU A 91 4.04 4.31 2.18
N TRP A 92 5.22 3.68 2.15
CA TRP A 92 5.56 2.76 1.07
C TRP A 92 4.74 1.45 1.13
N MET A 93 4.43 0.97 2.33
CA MET A 93 3.53 -0.20 2.48
C MET A 93 2.13 0.08 1.92
N MET A 94 1.57 1.26 2.19
CA MET A 94 0.26 1.66 1.64
C MET A 94 0.30 1.77 0.12
N TYR A 95 1.38 2.34 -0.43
CA TYR A 95 1.58 2.38 -1.88
C TYR A 95 1.56 0.97 -2.50
N VAL A 96 2.34 0.04 -1.94
CA VAL A 96 2.39 -1.35 -2.45
C VAL A 96 1.04 -2.05 -2.28
N LEU A 97 0.33 -1.83 -1.17
CA LEU A 97 -1.00 -2.39 -0.97
C LEU A 97 -1.99 -1.89 -2.02
N ASN A 98 -2.02 -0.59 -2.29
CA ASN A 98 -2.90 0.00 -3.30
C ASN A 98 -2.63 -0.57 -4.70
N GLU A 99 -1.37 -0.74 -5.07
CA GLU A 99 -1.00 -1.39 -6.32
C GLU A 99 -1.48 -2.84 -6.42
N LEU A 100 -1.43 -3.58 -5.30
CA LEU A 100 -1.78 -5.01 -5.27
C LEU A 100 -3.28 -5.29 -5.22
N ILE A 101 -4.04 -4.48 -4.48
CA ILE A 101 -5.50 -4.65 -4.43
C ILE A 101 -6.14 -4.18 -5.74
N GLY A 102 -5.30 -3.63 -6.63
CA GLY A 102 -5.74 -2.96 -7.83
C GLY A 102 -6.77 -1.94 -7.39
N ASP A 103 -6.40 -0.69 -7.28
CA ASP A 103 -7.30 0.32 -6.75
C ASP A 103 -8.74 0.08 -7.20
N SER A 104 -9.53 -0.59 -6.33
CA SER A 104 -10.96 -0.82 -6.57
C SER A 104 -11.79 0.43 -6.19
N SER A 105 -11.13 1.54 -5.85
CA SER A 105 -11.74 2.81 -6.14
C SER A 105 -11.88 2.83 -7.67
N GLU A 106 -13.07 2.76 -8.18
CA GLU A 106 -13.35 3.17 -9.57
C GLU A 106 -12.62 4.49 -9.74
N GLY A 107 -11.50 4.47 -10.47
CA GLY A 107 -10.61 5.60 -10.56
C GLY A 107 -11.46 6.84 -10.86
N ILE A 108 -11.17 7.95 -10.23
CA ILE A 108 -11.91 9.17 -10.47
C ILE A 108 -11.39 9.73 -11.78
N ALA A 109 -12.22 9.68 -12.83
CA ALA A 109 -11.86 10.30 -14.10
C ALA A 109 -11.56 11.78 -13.87
N GLY A 110 -10.37 12.23 -14.24
CA GLY A 110 -9.88 13.58 -13.99
C GLY A 110 -8.95 13.72 -12.77
N ASP A 111 -8.86 12.72 -11.90
CA ASP A 111 -7.88 12.67 -10.80
C ASP A 111 -6.62 11.96 -11.31
N VAL A 112 -5.80 12.68 -12.03
CA VAL A 112 -4.64 12.12 -12.76
C VAL A 112 -3.47 11.82 -11.83
N ASN A 113 -3.36 12.55 -10.70
CA ASN A 113 -2.33 12.36 -9.71
C ASN A 113 -2.71 11.37 -8.60
N HIS A 114 -3.96 10.85 -8.63
CA HIS A 114 -4.47 9.84 -7.71
C HIS A 114 -4.50 10.28 -6.23
N ASP A 115 -4.79 11.57 -6.00
CA ASP A 115 -4.91 12.11 -4.63
C ASP A 115 -6.36 12.16 -4.13
N SER A 116 -7.31 11.59 -4.87
CA SER A 116 -8.75 11.58 -4.63
C SER A 116 -9.43 12.96 -4.76
N LEU A 117 -8.75 13.94 -5.33
CA LEU A 117 -9.28 15.30 -5.55
C LEU A 117 -9.04 15.74 -6.99
N ILE A 118 -10.09 16.10 -7.72
CA ILE A 118 -9.92 16.73 -9.03
C ILE A 118 -9.62 18.21 -8.83
N ASN A 119 -8.39 18.63 -9.13
CA ASN A 119 -7.91 19.99 -8.90
C ASN A 119 -6.90 20.45 -9.98
N ILE A 120 -6.27 21.60 -9.77
CA ILE A 120 -5.32 22.18 -10.74
C ILE A 120 -4.07 21.31 -10.94
N LEU A 121 -3.71 20.45 -9.99
CA LEU A 121 -2.54 19.56 -10.10
C LEU A 121 -2.78 18.51 -11.19
N ASP A 122 -4.00 18.02 -11.34
CA ASP A 122 -4.39 17.08 -12.39
C ASP A 122 -4.34 17.71 -13.78
N VAL A 123 -4.76 18.95 -13.86
CA VAL A 123 -4.62 19.74 -15.11
C VAL A 123 -3.15 19.86 -15.51
N ILE A 124 -2.27 20.16 -14.54
CA ILE A 124 -0.83 20.24 -14.79
C ILE A 124 -0.27 18.87 -15.23
N GLN A 125 -0.70 17.80 -14.58
CA GLN A 125 -0.23 16.45 -14.91
C GLN A 125 -0.69 16.03 -16.31
N THR A 126 -1.96 16.26 -16.66
CA THR A 126 -2.48 16.01 -18.01
C THR A 126 -1.70 16.79 -19.07
N VAL A 127 -1.43 18.07 -18.83
CA VAL A 127 -0.60 18.89 -19.74
C VAL A 127 0.81 18.32 -19.87
N ASN A 128 1.43 17.82 -18.80
CA ASN A 128 2.73 17.19 -18.85
C ASN A 128 2.74 15.90 -19.68
N ILE A 129 1.64 15.13 -19.64
CA ILE A 129 1.46 13.95 -20.52
C ILE A 129 1.38 14.39 -21.98
N ILE A 130 0.55 15.38 -22.30
CA ILE A 130 0.40 15.91 -23.67
C ILE A 130 1.72 16.44 -24.23
N LEU A 131 2.51 17.13 -23.41
CA LEU A 131 3.81 17.68 -23.82
C LEU A 131 4.93 16.65 -23.85
N GLY A 132 4.69 15.42 -23.37
CA GLY A 132 5.70 14.38 -23.26
C GLY A 132 6.79 14.67 -22.23
N THR A 133 6.53 15.55 -21.27
CA THR A 133 7.44 15.85 -20.14
C THR A 133 7.32 14.80 -19.04
N ASN A 134 6.18 14.13 -18.91
CA ASN A 134 6.05 12.85 -18.21
C ASN A 134 6.49 11.72 -19.17
N ALA A 135 7.71 11.22 -18.96
CA ALA A 135 8.35 10.30 -19.94
C ALA A 135 7.70 8.91 -19.98
N THR A 136 7.01 8.48 -18.91
CA THR A 136 6.37 7.17 -18.80
C THR A 136 5.12 7.29 -17.90
N PRO A 137 4.02 7.85 -18.41
CA PRO A 137 2.78 7.87 -17.64
C PRO A 137 2.30 6.43 -17.41
N THR A 138 1.72 6.20 -16.23
CA THR A 138 1.12 4.92 -15.85
C THR A 138 -0.18 4.68 -16.61
N ASP A 139 -0.66 3.43 -16.64
CA ASP A 139 -1.95 3.10 -17.25
C ASP A 139 -3.11 3.84 -16.58
N TYR A 140 -3.02 4.05 -15.25
CA TYR A 140 -3.98 4.85 -14.50
C TYR A 140 -3.98 6.33 -14.93
N GLU A 141 -2.81 6.97 -14.99
CA GLU A 141 -2.68 8.37 -15.42
C GLU A 141 -3.25 8.57 -16.83
N LEU A 142 -2.99 7.62 -17.74
CA LEU A 142 -3.55 7.66 -19.09
C LEU A 142 -5.07 7.52 -19.08
N TRP A 143 -5.60 6.59 -18.28
CA TRP A 143 -7.04 6.39 -18.14
C TRP A 143 -7.74 7.60 -17.48
N ALA A 144 -7.18 8.13 -16.41
CA ALA A 144 -7.76 9.25 -15.68
C ALA A 144 -7.72 10.56 -16.47
N ALA A 145 -6.69 10.74 -17.32
CA ALA A 145 -6.53 11.90 -18.16
C ALA A 145 -7.45 11.89 -19.39
N ASP A 146 -7.88 10.74 -19.89
CA ASP A 146 -8.78 10.60 -21.06
C ASP A 146 -10.24 10.78 -20.63
N MET A 147 -10.61 12.03 -20.41
CA MET A 147 -11.94 12.41 -19.88
C MET A 147 -13.09 12.18 -20.85
N ASN A 148 -12.81 12.21 -22.16
CA ASN A 148 -13.81 12.00 -23.19
C ASN A 148 -13.84 10.55 -23.71
N GLN A 149 -12.89 9.71 -23.27
CA GLN A 149 -12.73 8.30 -23.60
C GLN A 149 -12.57 8.04 -25.12
N ASP A 150 -11.88 8.95 -25.82
CA ASP A 150 -11.62 8.79 -27.25
C ASP A 150 -10.29 8.07 -27.56
N GLY A 151 -9.52 7.76 -26.52
CA GLY A 151 -8.23 7.09 -26.58
C GLY A 151 -7.05 8.00 -26.89
N ASN A 152 -7.27 9.33 -26.91
CA ASN A 152 -6.21 10.32 -27.08
C ASN A 152 -6.25 11.31 -25.93
N ILE A 153 -5.09 11.58 -25.34
CA ILE A 153 -5.01 12.61 -24.31
C ILE A 153 -4.60 13.94 -24.96
N ASP A 154 -5.55 14.87 -25.03
CA ASP A 154 -5.34 16.15 -25.69
C ASP A 154 -5.99 17.34 -24.94
N ILE A 155 -6.04 18.48 -25.58
CA ILE A 155 -6.56 19.72 -24.96
C ILE A 155 -8.05 19.62 -24.60
N LEU A 156 -8.82 18.74 -25.23
CA LEU A 156 -10.24 18.57 -24.91
C LEU A 156 -10.42 17.96 -23.52
N ASP A 157 -9.54 17.02 -23.16
CA ASP A 157 -9.53 16.41 -21.82
C ASP A 157 -9.18 17.43 -20.75
N VAL A 158 -8.17 18.24 -21.00
CA VAL A 158 -7.79 19.34 -20.10
C VAL A 158 -8.99 20.26 -19.85
N VAL A 159 -9.74 20.60 -20.88
CA VAL A 159 -10.96 21.43 -20.75
C VAL A 159 -12.04 20.72 -19.93
N LEU A 160 -12.19 19.40 -20.07
CA LEU A 160 -13.14 18.63 -19.28
C LEU A 160 -12.75 18.57 -17.81
N ILE A 161 -11.47 18.34 -17.49
CA ILE A 161 -10.98 18.40 -16.10
C ILE A 161 -11.24 19.78 -15.50
N VAL A 162 -10.90 20.86 -16.22
CA VAL A 162 -11.16 22.24 -15.78
C VAL A 162 -12.64 22.48 -15.54
N ASN A 163 -13.53 22.00 -16.42
CA ASN A 163 -14.96 22.09 -16.22
C ASN A 163 -15.44 21.34 -14.96
N THR A 164 -14.86 20.19 -14.66
CA THR A 164 -15.16 19.43 -13.44
C THR A 164 -14.76 20.21 -12.18
N ILE A 165 -13.64 20.92 -12.22
CA ILE A 165 -13.17 21.76 -11.09
C ILE A 165 -14.11 22.95 -10.82
N PHE A 166 -14.64 23.56 -11.85
CA PHE A 166 -15.43 24.82 -11.74
C PHE A 166 -16.93 24.62 -11.91
N GLY A 167 -17.39 23.44 -12.34
CA GLY A 167 -18.77 23.08 -12.68
C GLY A 167 -19.70 22.93 -11.61
#